data_1ebf9b30f3f29e2d353b712a39f6cf8c
#
_entry.id   1ebf9b30f3f29e2d353b712a39f6cf8c
#
_cell.length_a   1.000
_cell.length_b   1.000
_cell.length_c   1.000
_cell.angle_alpha   90.00
_cell.angle_beta   90.00
_cell.angle_gamma   90.00
#
_symmetry.space_group_name_H-M   'P 1'
#
loop_
_entity.id
_entity.type
_entity.pdbx_description
1 polymer ?
#
loop_
_entity_poly.entity_id
_entity_poly.type
_entity_poly.pdbx_seq_one_letter_code
_entity_poly.pdbx_strand_id
1 'polypeptide(L)'
;MTMRRIEGGILGNLTDMTSDMSPYDAGLGGFIDLSKDKFIGKEALLNREKRCRLFGLTCKTKIPVSGAKIILEGQEVGFITAGTPSLTLDLGIGYVVFDHHDDWLEKKVQLYHPDGTKHEATVVDIPFIDPARLIVRGIEKEIPPVTKLRNLKNLI
;
A
#
# COMPACT_ATOMS: atom_id res chain seq x y z
N MET A 1 -4.02 -12.95 -10.68
CA MET A 1 -4.30 -12.94 -9.22
C MET A 1 -3.73 -11.73 -8.49
N THR A 2 -2.61 -11.16 -8.92
CA THR A 2 -1.92 -10.02 -8.30
C THR A 2 -2.79 -8.76 -8.17
N MET A 3 -3.54 -8.39 -9.21
CA MET A 3 -4.41 -7.21 -9.21
C MET A 3 -5.43 -7.22 -8.07
N ARG A 4 -6.22 -8.29 -7.96
CA ARG A 4 -7.23 -8.43 -6.90
C ARG A 4 -6.63 -8.41 -5.50
N ARG A 5 -5.45 -9.00 -5.35
CA ARG A 5 -4.71 -8.98 -4.08
C ARG A 5 -4.37 -7.55 -3.66
N ILE A 6 -3.78 -6.78 -4.58
CA ILE A 6 -3.36 -5.41 -4.29
C ILE A 6 -4.59 -4.50 -4.10
N GLU A 7 -5.60 -4.57 -4.98
CA GLU A 7 -6.85 -3.82 -4.83
C GLU A 7 -7.51 -4.04 -3.46
N GLY A 8 -7.53 -5.29 -2.99
CA GLY A 8 -8.12 -5.68 -1.71
C GLY A 8 -7.24 -5.48 -0.48
N GLY A 9 -6.06 -4.88 -0.62
CA GLY A 9 -5.17 -4.61 0.51
C GLY A 9 -4.54 -5.87 1.14
N ILE A 10 -4.40 -6.97 0.39
CA ILE A 10 -3.83 -8.22 0.90
C ILE A 10 -2.31 -8.17 0.70
N LEU A 11 -1.58 -8.14 1.80
CA LEU A 11 -0.12 -8.09 1.82
C LEU A 11 0.50 -9.46 1.53
N GLY A 12 1.63 -9.46 0.84
CA GLY A 12 2.44 -10.65 0.61
C GLY A 12 3.50 -10.80 1.68
N ASN A 13 3.62 -12.01 2.25
CA ASN A 13 4.72 -12.34 3.14
C ASN A 13 6.03 -12.38 2.35
N LEU A 14 7.11 -11.85 2.93
CA LEU A 14 8.45 -11.68 2.35
C LEU A 14 8.55 -10.70 1.17
N THR A 15 7.43 -10.20 0.66
CA THR A 15 7.42 -9.18 -0.40
C THR A 15 7.01 -7.81 0.13
N ASP A 16 5.85 -7.72 0.77
CA ASP A 16 5.33 -6.46 1.32
C ASP A 16 5.60 -6.35 2.83
N MET A 17 5.72 -7.49 3.51
CA MET A 17 6.09 -7.60 4.92
C MET A 17 7.32 -8.47 5.06
N THR A 18 8.27 -8.04 5.90
CA THR A 18 9.49 -8.80 6.22
C THR A 18 9.61 -9.00 7.73
N SER A 19 10.53 -9.87 8.15
CA SER A 19 10.80 -10.11 9.58
C SER A 19 11.34 -8.90 10.33
N ASP A 20 11.84 -7.90 9.60
CA ASP A 20 12.38 -6.66 10.18
C ASP A 20 11.29 -5.64 10.52
N MET A 21 10.09 -5.86 10.01
CA MET A 21 8.93 -5.03 10.26
C MET A 21 8.16 -5.53 11.47
N SER A 22 7.73 -4.61 12.34
CA SER A 22 6.72 -4.92 13.34
C SER A 22 5.34 -5.01 12.68
N PRO A 23 4.36 -5.66 13.31
CA PRO A 23 2.99 -5.65 12.82
C PRO A 23 2.41 -4.22 12.67
N TYR A 24 2.85 -3.26 13.50
CA TYR A 24 2.46 -1.86 13.35
C TYR A 24 3.00 -1.24 12.08
N ASP A 25 4.27 -1.50 11.72
CA ASP A 25 4.88 -1.04 10.47
C ASP A 25 4.08 -1.48 9.25
N ALA A 26 3.51 -2.68 9.30
CA ALA A 26 2.70 -3.27 8.24
C ALA A 26 1.20 -2.88 8.27
N GLY A 27 0.80 -1.99 9.18
CA GLY A 27 -0.61 -1.60 9.34
C GLY A 27 -1.51 -2.67 9.97
N LEU A 28 -0.91 -3.70 10.58
CA LEU A 28 -1.64 -4.82 11.21
C LEU A 28 -1.92 -4.60 12.71
N GLY A 29 -1.74 -3.38 13.20
CA GLY A 29 -1.96 -3.03 14.61
C GLY A 29 -3.37 -3.38 15.12
N GLY A 30 -4.39 -3.30 14.27
CA GLY A 30 -5.76 -3.66 14.63
C GLY A 30 -5.98 -5.15 14.97
N PHE A 31 -5.02 -6.01 14.65
CA PHE A 31 -5.04 -7.43 15.00
C PHE A 31 -4.31 -7.74 16.32
N ILE A 32 -3.73 -6.73 16.97
CA ILE A 32 -2.98 -6.87 18.21
C ILE A 32 -3.87 -6.50 19.39
N ASP A 33 -4.07 -7.44 20.29
CA ASP A 33 -4.78 -7.20 21.54
C ASP A 33 -3.79 -7.21 22.72
N LEU A 34 -3.37 -6.01 23.11
CA LEU A 34 -2.46 -5.80 24.23
C LEU A 34 -3.15 -5.97 25.60
N SER A 35 -4.48 -6.09 25.65
CA SER A 35 -5.22 -6.31 26.91
C SER A 35 -5.07 -7.74 27.43
N LYS A 36 -4.70 -8.70 26.56
CA LYS A 36 -4.41 -10.07 26.97
C LYS A 36 -3.28 -10.13 28.00
N ASP A 37 -3.44 -10.92 29.03
CA ASP A 37 -2.49 -10.98 30.14
C ASP A 37 -1.07 -11.35 29.70
N LYS A 38 -0.94 -12.36 28.83
CA LYS A 38 0.36 -12.84 28.37
C LYS A 38 0.32 -13.42 26.95
N PHE A 39 1.28 -13.04 26.13
CA PHE A 39 1.63 -13.70 24.86
C PHE A 39 3.07 -13.40 24.47
N ILE A 40 3.65 -14.22 23.61
CA ILE A 40 5.04 -14.05 23.14
C ILE A 40 5.15 -12.74 22.36
N GLY A 41 6.11 -11.87 22.72
CA GLY A 41 6.36 -10.60 22.05
C GLY A 41 5.55 -9.41 22.58
N LYS A 42 4.68 -9.57 23.60
CA LYS A 42 3.89 -8.47 24.16
C LYS A 42 4.76 -7.28 24.60
N GLU A 43 5.84 -7.51 25.34
CA GLU A 43 6.73 -6.45 25.81
C GLU A 43 7.42 -5.71 24.65
N ALA A 44 7.85 -6.46 23.64
CA ALA A 44 8.45 -5.86 22.44
C ALA A 44 7.44 -4.95 21.71
N LEU A 45 6.18 -5.36 21.62
CA LEU A 45 5.12 -4.57 20.97
C LEU A 45 4.69 -3.36 21.79
N LEU A 46 4.75 -3.42 23.12
CA LEU A 46 4.45 -2.27 23.99
C LEU A 46 5.41 -1.10 23.75
N ASN A 47 6.67 -1.41 23.48
CA ASN A 47 7.76 -0.43 23.29
C ASN A 47 8.00 -0.03 21.83
N ARG A 48 7.24 -0.57 20.86
CA ARG A 48 7.38 -0.23 19.45
C ARG A 48 6.58 1.02 19.07
N GLU A 49 7.09 1.76 18.11
CA GLU A 49 6.34 2.79 17.39
C GLU A 49 5.08 2.15 16.78
N LYS A 50 3.92 2.77 16.98
CA LYS A 50 2.62 2.22 16.59
C LYS A 50 2.12 2.75 15.25
N ARG A 51 2.81 3.74 14.66
CA ARG A 51 2.49 4.26 13.34
C ARG A 51 2.91 3.28 12.25
N CYS A 52 2.17 3.26 11.16
CA CYS A 52 2.43 2.44 10.01
C CYS A 52 3.54 3.04 9.14
N ARG A 53 4.27 2.20 8.41
CA ARG A 53 5.21 2.60 7.34
C ARG A 53 4.80 2.05 5.97
N LEU A 54 3.84 1.13 5.93
CA LEU A 54 3.33 0.53 4.71
C LEU A 54 2.00 1.16 4.33
N PHE A 55 1.94 1.72 3.14
CA PHE A 55 0.76 2.40 2.61
C PHE A 55 0.45 1.95 1.18
N GLY A 56 -0.70 2.36 0.67
CA GLY A 56 -1.02 2.34 -0.74
C GLY A 56 -0.40 3.53 -1.47
N LEU A 57 -0.13 3.33 -2.75
CA LEU A 57 0.28 4.39 -3.67
C LEU A 57 -0.59 4.32 -4.92
N THR A 58 -1.06 5.49 -5.37
CA THR A 58 -1.79 5.63 -6.63
C THR A 58 -1.03 6.51 -7.60
N CYS A 59 -0.94 6.10 -8.87
CA CYS A 59 -0.29 6.87 -9.93
C CYS A 59 -1.13 6.84 -11.22
N LYS A 60 -1.45 8.01 -11.76
CA LYS A 60 -2.30 8.14 -12.97
C LYS A 60 -1.56 7.87 -14.27
N THR A 61 -0.25 8.01 -14.27
CA THR A 61 0.58 8.04 -15.49
C THR A 61 1.52 6.87 -15.63
N LYS A 62 1.67 6.03 -14.59
CA LYS A 62 2.58 4.88 -14.62
C LYS A 62 2.12 3.81 -13.63
N ILE A 63 2.41 2.55 -13.93
CA ILE A 63 2.20 1.44 -13.01
C ILE A 63 3.40 1.41 -12.05
N PRO A 64 3.21 1.50 -10.73
CA PRO A 64 4.27 1.26 -9.77
C PRO A 64 4.82 -0.16 -9.92
N VAL A 65 6.13 -0.33 -9.90
CA VAL A 65 6.79 -1.63 -9.97
C VAL A 65 7.68 -1.86 -8.77
N SER A 66 7.84 -3.10 -8.38
CA SER A 66 8.72 -3.46 -7.25
C SER A 66 10.13 -2.89 -7.43
N GLY A 67 10.68 -2.29 -6.37
CA GLY A 67 11.97 -1.63 -6.35
C GLY A 67 11.99 -0.19 -6.89
N ALA A 68 10.88 0.31 -7.42
CA ALA A 68 10.77 1.73 -7.78
C ALA A 68 10.88 2.60 -6.52
N LYS A 69 11.64 3.68 -6.60
CA LYS A 69 11.94 4.56 -5.47
C LYS A 69 10.88 5.63 -5.30
N ILE A 70 10.64 6.00 -4.06
CA ILE A 70 9.76 7.12 -3.71
C ILE A 70 10.61 8.28 -3.23
N ILE A 71 10.41 9.43 -3.88
CA ILE A 71 11.18 10.65 -3.62
C ILE A 71 10.22 11.73 -3.11
N LEU A 72 10.59 12.37 -2.02
CA LEU A 72 9.92 13.56 -1.49
C LEU A 72 10.98 14.64 -1.25
N GLU A 73 10.75 15.83 -1.78
CA GLU A 73 11.68 16.98 -1.64
C GLU A 73 13.14 16.66 -2.03
N GLY A 74 13.31 15.80 -3.03
CA GLY A 74 14.64 15.41 -3.53
C GLY A 74 15.34 14.29 -2.75
N GLN A 75 14.72 13.79 -1.68
CA GLN A 75 15.24 12.69 -0.87
C GLN A 75 14.48 11.40 -1.14
N GLU A 76 15.19 10.27 -1.17
CA GLU A 76 14.59 8.95 -1.18
C GLU A 76 14.01 8.68 0.21
N VAL A 77 12.71 8.37 0.27
CA VAL A 77 11.97 8.20 1.52
C VAL A 77 11.32 6.82 1.64
N GLY A 78 11.44 5.98 0.62
CA GLY A 78 10.89 4.63 0.59
C GLY A 78 10.89 4.02 -0.81
N PHE A 79 10.29 2.84 -0.92
CA PHE A 79 10.26 2.10 -2.19
C PHE A 79 8.96 1.30 -2.35
N ILE A 80 8.66 0.94 -3.60
CA ILE A 80 7.52 0.11 -3.97
C ILE A 80 7.85 -1.36 -3.76
N THR A 81 7.01 -2.08 -3.05
CA THR A 81 7.15 -3.54 -2.84
C THR A 81 6.41 -4.33 -3.90
N ALA A 82 5.22 -3.89 -4.27
CA ALA A 82 4.41 -4.51 -5.32
C ALA A 82 3.54 -3.46 -6.01
N GLY A 83 3.25 -3.67 -7.29
CA GLY A 83 2.33 -2.79 -8.02
C GLY A 83 1.66 -3.48 -9.19
N THR A 84 0.57 -2.90 -9.67
CA THR A 84 -0.28 -3.43 -10.73
C THR A 84 -1.16 -2.33 -11.30
N PRO A 85 -1.67 -2.46 -12.54
CA PRO A 85 -2.78 -1.64 -12.96
C PRO A 85 -4.04 -2.05 -12.18
N SER A 86 -4.86 -1.08 -11.79
CA SER A 86 -6.21 -1.32 -11.29
C SER A 86 -7.23 -1.08 -12.39
N LEU A 87 -7.98 -2.13 -12.74
CA LEU A 87 -9.07 -2.02 -13.71
C LEU A 87 -10.29 -1.31 -13.14
N THR A 88 -10.45 -1.34 -11.83
CA THR A 88 -11.57 -0.70 -11.14
C THR A 88 -11.34 0.80 -11.00
N LEU A 89 -10.10 1.23 -10.74
CA LEU A 89 -9.74 2.62 -10.50
C LEU A 89 -9.19 3.33 -11.75
N ASP A 90 -8.89 2.59 -12.83
CA ASP A 90 -8.29 3.06 -14.09
C ASP A 90 -6.97 3.81 -13.88
N LEU A 91 -6.11 3.30 -12.97
CA LEU A 91 -4.79 3.85 -12.67
C LEU A 91 -3.83 2.79 -12.16
N GLY A 92 -2.54 3.15 -12.03
CA GLY A 92 -1.55 2.31 -11.37
C GLY A 92 -1.70 2.36 -9.86
N ILE A 93 -1.67 1.21 -9.21
CA ILE A 93 -1.68 1.07 -7.76
C ILE A 93 -0.51 0.23 -7.29
N GLY A 94 -0.05 0.46 -6.08
CA GLY A 94 1.03 -0.34 -5.48
C GLY A 94 1.13 -0.15 -3.98
N TYR A 95 1.91 -1.00 -3.33
CA TYR A 95 2.29 -0.80 -1.94
C TYR A 95 3.64 -0.11 -1.87
N VAL A 96 3.75 0.84 -0.96
CA VAL A 96 4.96 1.55 -0.62
C VAL A 96 5.33 1.29 0.84
N VAL A 97 6.60 1.04 1.10
CA VAL A 97 7.18 1.02 2.44
C VAL A 97 8.10 2.22 2.57
N PHE A 98 7.82 3.04 3.58
CA PHE A 98 8.65 4.20 3.91
C PHE A 98 9.75 3.83 4.89
N ASP A 99 10.89 4.53 4.81
CA ASP A 99 12.07 4.26 5.64
C ASP A 99 11.86 4.69 7.10
N HIS A 100 10.94 5.63 7.33
CA HIS A 100 10.62 6.15 8.66
C HIS A 100 9.11 6.35 8.85
N HIS A 101 8.70 6.51 10.10
CA HIS A 101 7.32 6.81 10.47
C HIS A 101 7.03 8.30 10.33
N ASP A 102 5.98 8.63 9.61
CA ASP A 102 5.46 10.00 9.45
C ASP A 102 3.97 9.93 9.08
N ASP A 103 3.32 11.10 9.00
CA ASP A 103 1.96 11.24 8.48
C ASP A 103 2.00 11.23 6.95
N TRP A 104 2.12 10.03 6.37
CA TRP A 104 2.29 9.85 4.94
C TRP A 104 1.00 9.97 4.14
N LEU A 105 -0.15 9.73 4.76
CA LEU A 105 -1.45 9.69 4.09
C LEU A 105 -1.71 11.01 3.35
N GLU A 106 -2.21 10.90 2.10
CA GLU A 106 -2.53 12.01 1.20
C GLU A 106 -1.34 12.84 0.70
N LYS A 107 -0.11 12.55 1.15
CA LYS A 107 1.08 13.23 0.60
C LYS A 107 1.26 12.91 -0.88
N LYS A 108 1.64 13.93 -1.64
CA LYS A 108 2.09 13.82 -3.01
C LYS A 108 3.58 13.55 -3.02
N VAL A 109 3.98 12.51 -3.72
CA VAL A 109 5.36 12.05 -3.82
C VAL A 109 5.74 11.82 -5.28
N GLN A 110 7.01 11.69 -5.58
CA GLN A 110 7.50 11.30 -6.89
C GLN A 110 7.84 9.81 -6.91
N LEU A 111 7.18 9.07 -7.77
CA LEU A 111 7.55 7.71 -8.13
C LEU A 111 8.70 7.78 -9.15
N TYR A 112 9.88 7.34 -8.75
CA TYR A 112 11.04 7.22 -9.65
C TYR A 112 11.08 5.79 -10.20
N HIS A 113 10.66 5.65 -11.44
CA HIS A 113 10.54 4.35 -12.09
C HIS A 113 11.91 3.84 -12.60
N PRO A 114 12.16 2.52 -12.66
CA PRO A 114 13.44 1.97 -13.13
C PRO A 114 13.83 2.36 -14.56
N ASP A 115 12.89 2.78 -15.40
CA ASP A 115 13.16 3.31 -16.74
C ASP A 115 13.72 4.75 -16.74
N GLY A 116 13.93 5.33 -15.54
CA GLY A 116 14.46 6.69 -15.37
C GLY A 116 13.40 7.78 -15.37
N THR A 117 12.12 7.45 -15.56
CA THR A 117 11.03 8.43 -15.57
C THR A 117 10.54 8.75 -14.16
N LYS A 118 10.01 9.96 -13.97
CA LYS A 118 9.43 10.43 -12.71
C LYS A 118 7.96 10.73 -12.90
N HIS A 119 7.15 10.26 -11.99
CA HIS A 119 5.69 10.41 -12.04
C HIS A 119 5.17 10.92 -10.70
N GLU A 120 4.19 11.83 -10.74
CA GLU A 120 3.47 12.23 -9.53
C GLU A 120 2.61 11.06 -9.06
N ALA A 121 2.68 10.75 -7.77
CA ALA A 121 1.90 9.73 -7.12
C ALA A 121 1.35 10.25 -5.80
N THR A 122 0.26 9.65 -5.33
CA THR A 122 -0.38 10.01 -4.07
C THR A 122 -0.39 8.81 -3.14
N VAL A 123 0.00 9.05 -1.90
CA VAL A 123 -0.06 8.05 -0.83
C VAL A 123 -1.50 7.93 -0.35
N VAL A 124 -1.99 6.70 -0.26
CA VAL A 124 -3.37 6.41 0.14
C VAL A 124 -3.41 5.29 1.18
N ASP A 125 -4.52 5.18 1.87
CA ASP A 125 -4.77 4.04 2.76
C ASP A 125 -5.08 2.76 1.97
N ILE A 126 -5.01 1.62 2.62
CA ILE A 126 -5.37 0.31 2.08
C ILE A 126 -6.50 -0.33 2.90
N PRO A 127 -7.42 -1.03 2.25
CA PRO A 127 -7.47 -1.44 0.84
C PRO A 127 -7.85 -0.30 -0.12
N PHE A 128 -7.44 -0.40 -1.39
CA PHE A 128 -7.78 0.57 -2.43
C PHE A 128 -9.26 0.54 -2.80
N ILE A 129 -9.90 -0.60 -2.65
CA ILE A 129 -11.31 -0.85 -2.98
C ILE A 129 -11.99 -1.41 -1.75
N ASP A 130 -13.23 -0.94 -1.49
CA ASP A 130 -14.06 -1.36 -0.37
C ASP A 130 -13.36 -1.24 0.99
N PRO A 131 -12.88 -0.03 1.37
CA PRO A 131 -12.16 0.17 2.63
C PRO A 131 -13.00 -0.20 3.86
N ALA A 132 -14.31 -0.03 3.78
CA ALA A 132 -15.25 -0.42 4.85
C ALA A 132 -15.61 -1.91 4.82
N ARG A 133 -15.11 -2.67 3.83
CA ARG A 133 -15.39 -4.11 3.64
C ARG A 133 -16.89 -4.44 3.58
N LEU A 134 -17.66 -3.57 2.97
CA LEU A 134 -19.12 -3.73 2.86
C LEU A 134 -19.49 -4.78 1.82
N ILE A 135 -18.74 -4.85 0.72
CA ILE A 135 -18.95 -5.82 -0.36
C ILE A 135 -18.66 -7.24 0.14
N VAL A 136 -17.48 -7.44 0.76
CA VAL A 136 -17.10 -8.78 1.26
C VAL A 136 -17.99 -9.28 2.40
N ARG A 137 -18.65 -8.36 3.11
CA ARG A 137 -19.63 -8.67 4.18
C ARG A 137 -21.05 -8.85 3.64
N GLY A 138 -21.27 -8.66 2.32
CA GLY A 138 -22.59 -8.76 1.69
C GLY A 138 -23.57 -7.64 2.05
N ILE A 139 -23.08 -6.54 2.65
CA ILE A 139 -23.88 -5.35 2.98
C ILE A 139 -24.09 -4.54 1.71
N GLU A 140 -23.02 -4.27 0.97
CA GLU A 140 -23.07 -3.66 -0.36
C GLU A 140 -23.10 -4.78 -1.40
N LYS A 141 -24.06 -4.71 -2.31
CA LYS A 141 -24.27 -5.72 -3.36
C LYS A 141 -23.78 -5.27 -4.73
N GLU A 142 -23.56 -3.98 -4.91
CA GLU A 142 -23.00 -3.44 -6.13
C GLU A 142 -21.49 -3.61 -6.17
N ILE A 143 -21.04 -4.49 -7.06
CA ILE A 143 -19.61 -4.66 -7.31
C ILE A 143 -19.17 -3.58 -8.30
N PRO A 144 -18.13 -2.78 -7.98
CA PRO A 144 -17.64 -1.77 -8.90
C PRO A 144 -17.35 -2.38 -10.29
N PRO A 145 -17.84 -1.77 -11.37
CA PRO A 145 -17.62 -2.29 -12.72
C PRO A 145 -16.12 -2.28 -13.04
N VAL A 146 -15.67 -3.34 -13.68
CA VAL A 146 -14.34 -3.39 -14.27
C VAL A 146 -14.34 -2.48 -15.48
N THR A 147 -13.71 -1.32 -15.35
CA THR A 147 -13.52 -0.40 -16.47
C THR A 147 -12.50 -1.02 -17.45
N LYS A 148 -12.81 -1.04 -18.74
CA LYS A 148 -11.77 -1.32 -19.73
C LYS A 148 -10.74 -0.22 -19.59
N LEU A 149 -9.50 -0.57 -19.29
CA LEU A 149 -8.41 0.40 -19.17
C LEU A 149 -8.37 1.26 -20.44
N ARG A 150 -8.87 2.48 -20.34
CA ARG A 150 -8.85 3.44 -21.44
C ARG A 150 -7.43 3.94 -21.71
N ASN A 151 -6.59 3.88 -20.69
CA ASN A 151 -5.24 4.44 -20.68
C ASN A 151 -4.12 3.41 -20.49
N LEU A 152 -4.36 2.10 -20.63
CA LEU A 152 -3.34 1.07 -20.41
C LEU A 152 -2.07 1.32 -21.22
N LYS A 153 -2.21 1.82 -22.48
CA LYS A 153 -1.07 2.15 -23.34
C LYS A 153 -0.18 3.27 -22.80
N ASN A 154 -0.72 4.13 -21.93
CA ASN A 154 0.01 5.25 -21.33
C ASN A 154 0.58 4.90 -19.95
N LEU A 155 0.22 3.75 -19.40
CA LEU A 155 0.65 3.30 -18.07
C LEU A 155 1.81 2.29 -18.10
N ILE A 156 2.03 1.64 -19.27
CA ILE A 156 3.08 0.62 -19.47
C ILE A 156 4.43 1.26 -19.85
#